data_0f881f92648f2a97e1b19d2c5dac7b32
#
_entry.id   0f881f92648f2a97e1b19d2c5dac7b32
#
_cell.length_a   1.000
_cell.length_b   1.000
_cell.length_c   1.000
_cell.angle_alpha   90.00
_cell.angle_beta   90.00
_cell.angle_gamma   90.00
#
_symmetry.space_group_name_H-M   'P 1'
#
loop_
_entity.id
_entity.type
_entity.pdbx_description
1 polymer ?
#
loop_
_entity_poly.entity_id
_entity_poly.type
_entity_poly.pdbx_seq_one_letter_code
_entity_poly.pdbx_strand_id
1 'polypeptide(L)'
;MRGGLASFDERLAREFTSLDFQTSIYTFLLQYPNFLFPGTTQYSSEPKPTDIDIKVCINSVNPLNWIKVGRELKKLQPDIIVVRYWLPFMGPCLGTILRIAKQNGKSKVVCIADNIIPHEKRFGDKSFTSYFVKPVDEFICMSESVLADLKTIVPTKRATKVDHPL
;
A
#
# COMPACT_ATOMS: atom_id res chain seq x y z
N MET A 1 8.46 -3.80 9.92
CA MET A 1 7.02 -3.63 10.28
C MET A 1 6.60 -4.80 11.15
N ARG A 2 5.51 -4.71 11.88
CA ARG A 2 5.01 -5.74 12.81
C ARG A 2 3.56 -6.09 12.46
N GLY A 3 3.18 -7.37 12.65
CA GLY A 3 1.80 -7.85 12.53
C GLY A 3 1.46 -8.55 11.22
N GLY A 4 0.21 -9.01 11.12
CA GLY A 4 -0.27 -9.86 10.02
C GLY A 4 -0.11 -9.28 8.62
N LEU A 5 -0.17 -7.94 8.47
CA LEU A 5 0.07 -7.28 7.17
C LEU A 5 1.51 -7.50 6.68
N ALA A 6 2.50 -7.37 7.59
CA ALA A 6 3.90 -7.57 7.22
C ALA A 6 4.18 -9.02 6.82
N SER A 7 3.67 -9.99 7.60
CA SER A 7 3.84 -11.42 7.29
C SER A 7 3.17 -11.81 5.97
N PHE A 8 2.01 -11.23 5.68
CA PHE A 8 1.34 -11.44 4.39
C PHE A 8 2.18 -10.90 3.23
N ASP A 9 2.68 -9.67 3.34
CA ASP A 9 3.45 -9.02 2.28
C ASP A 9 4.77 -9.75 2.02
N GLU A 10 5.42 -10.27 3.08
CA GLU A 10 6.61 -11.11 2.94
C GLU A 10 6.32 -12.44 2.24
N ARG A 11 5.20 -13.11 2.58
CA ARG A 11 4.78 -14.33 1.89
C ARG A 11 4.50 -14.05 0.42
N LEU A 12 3.76 -12.99 0.12
CA LEU A 12 3.45 -12.59 -1.24
C LEU A 12 4.72 -12.30 -2.06
N ALA A 13 5.70 -11.62 -1.46
CA ALA A 13 6.98 -11.34 -2.11
C ALA A 13 7.76 -12.63 -2.41
N ARG A 14 7.77 -13.61 -1.49
CA ARG A 14 8.40 -14.91 -1.71
C ARG A 14 7.73 -15.70 -2.83
N GLU A 15 6.38 -15.69 -2.88
CA GLU A 15 5.64 -16.33 -3.97
C GLU A 15 5.98 -15.71 -5.33
N PHE A 16 6.03 -14.37 -5.42
CA PHE A 16 6.46 -13.74 -6.67
C PHE A 16 7.90 -14.09 -7.02
N THR A 17 8.80 -14.15 -6.05
CA THR A 17 10.20 -14.55 -6.31
C THR A 17 10.29 -16.02 -6.77
N SER A 18 9.47 -16.92 -6.22
CA SER A 18 9.41 -18.32 -6.64
C SER A 18 8.89 -18.52 -8.08
N LEU A 19 8.17 -17.52 -8.58
CA LEU A 19 7.67 -17.43 -9.95
C LEU A 19 8.62 -16.64 -10.88
N ASP A 20 9.88 -16.49 -10.50
CA ASP A 20 10.94 -15.79 -11.25
C ASP A 20 10.71 -14.28 -11.42
N PHE A 21 9.85 -13.64 -10.61
CA PHE A 21 9.73 -12.19 -10.59
C PHE A 21 10.82 -11.57 -9.70
N GLN A 22 11.47 -10.51 -10.21
CA GLN A 22 12.35 -9.69 -9.39
C GLN A 22 11.51 -8.83 -8.45
N THR A 23 11.51 -9.14 -7.16
CA THR A 23 10.62 -8.53 -6.17
C THR A 23 11.39 -7.76 -5.12
N SER A 24 10.89 -6.58 -4.74
CA SER A 24 11.39 -5.82 -3.60
C SER A 24 10.23 -5.19 -2.81
N ILE A 25 10.39 -5.08 -1.50
CA ILE A 25 9.41 -4.48 -0.59
C ILE A 25 9.88 -3.07 -0.18
N TYR A 26 9.05 -2.05 -0.42
CA TYR A 26 9.20 -0.70 0.11
C TYR A 26 8.30 -0.55 1.32
N THR A 27 8.88 -0.35 2.50
CA THR A 27 8.11 -0.30 3.75
C THR A 27 8.39 0.98 4.54
N PHE A 28 7.62 1.18 5.61
CA PHE A 28 7.63 2.42 6.37
C PHE A 28 8.83 2.51 7.33
N LEU A 29 9.53 3.63 7.26
CA LEU A 29 10.41 4.13 8.32
C LEU A 29 9.57 4.69 9.47
N LEU A 30 8.48 5.43 9.14
CA LEU A 30 7.47 5.89 10.07
C LEU A 30 6.09 5.66 9.45
N GLN A 31 5.30 4.76 10.04
CA GLN A 31 3.95 4.44 9.56
C GLN A 31 2.91 5.35 10.19
N TYR A 32 2.94 5.53 11.51
CA TYR A 32 2.02 6.37 12.25
C TYR A 32 2.79 7.35 13.13
N PRO A 33 2.38 8.63 13.21
CA PRO A 33 2.85 9.50 14.28
C PRO A 33 2.41 8.94 15.64
N ASN A 34 3.21 9.18 16.68
CA ASN A 34 3.00 8.59 18.01
C ASN A 34 1.61 8.82 18.60
N PHE A 35 0.99 9.98 18.31
CA PHE A 35 -0.34 10.30 18.81
C PHE A 35 -1.48 9.51 18.12
N LEU A 36 -1.22 8.89 16.98
CA LEU A 36 -2.20 8.04 16.25
C LEU A 36 -1.98 6.55 16.49
N PHE A 37 -0.90 6.19 17.19
CA PHE A 37 -0.55 4.80 17.42
C PHE A 37 -0.77 4.42 18.88
N PRO A 38 -1.78 3.59 19.18
CA PRO A 38 -2.10 3.19 20.56
C PRO A 38 -1.13 2.14 21.15
N GLY A 39 -0.19 1.63 20.36
CA GLY A 39 0.75 0.59 20.77
C GLY A 39 2.11 1.13 21.23
N THR A 40 2.91 0.27 21.85
CA THR A 40 4.23 0.62 22.35
C THR A 40 5.30 0.67 21.25
N THR A 41 5.14 -0.09 20.16
CA THR A 41 6.08 -0.11 19.03
C THR A 41 5.41 -0.51 17.72
N GLN A 42 5.81 0.17 16.64
CA GLN A 42 5.39 -0.11 15.25
C GLN A 42 6.35 -1.09 14.56
N TYR A 43 7.43 -1.44 15.19
CA TYR A 43 8.51 -2.25 14.61
C TYR A 43 8.49 -3.67 15.15
N SER A 44 8.89 -4.63 14.32
CA SER A 44 9.17 -6.00 14.78
C SER A 44 10.47 -6.02 15.54
N SER A 45 10.51 -6.84 16.58
CA SER A 45 11.76 -7.22 17.28
C SER A 45 12.52 -8.33 16.55
N GLU A 46 11.90 -8.95 15.54
CA GLU A 46 12.52 -10.00 14.74
C GLU A 46 13.53 -9.42 13.76
N PRO A 47 14.63 -10.15 13.47
CA PRO A 47 15.59 -9.71 12.48
C PRO A 47 14.93 -9.60 11.10
N LYS A 48 15.41 -8.64 10.30
CA LYS A 48 14.94 -8.45 8.91
C LYS A 48 15.22 -9.73 8.12
N PRO A 49 14.23 -10.25 7.36
CA PRO A 49 14.47 -11.36 6.42
C PRO A 49 15.62 -11.04 5.45
N THR A 50 16.49 -12.01 5.21
CA THR A 50 17.65 -11.87 4.32
C THR A 50 17.38 -12.36 2.89
N ASP A 51 16.29 -13.08 2.72
CA ASP A 51 15.84 -13.69 1.46
C ASP A 51 14.97 -12.76 0.60
N ILE A 52 14.63 -11.58 1.11
CA ILE A 52 13.79 -10.59 0.43
C ILE A 52 14.51 -9.23 0.43
N ASP A 53 14.52 -8.52 -0.70
CA ASP A 53 14.98 -7.13 -0.76
C ASP A 53 13.92 -6.21 -0.11
N ILE A 54 14.20 -5.75 1.11
CA ILE A 54 13.31 -4.85 1.85
C ILE A 54 13.98 -3.49 2.05
N LYS A 55 13.35 -2.43 1.55
CA LYS A 55 13.78 -1.04 1.73
C LYS A 55 12.87 -0.32 2.72
N VAL A 56 13.42 0.03 3.88
CA VAL A 56 12.73 0.80 4.93
C VAL A 56 12.94 2.28 4.66
N CYS A 57 11.99 2.94 3.99
CA CYS A 57 12.24 4.29 3.46
C CYS A 57 11.04 5.24 3.46
N ILE A 58 9.80 4.74 3.67
CA ILE A 58 8.60 5.57 3.57
C ILE A 58 8.30 6.24 4.93
N ASN A 59 8.14 7.56 4.92
CA ASN A 59 7.65 8.33 6.07
C ASN A 59 6.25 8.86 5.75
N SER A 60 5.24 8.37 6.47
CA SER A 60 3.82 8.65 6.18
C SER A 60 3.39 10.11 6.34
N VAL A 61 4.18 10.92 7.05
CA VAL A 61 3.85 12.33 7.35
C VAL A 61 4.77 13.34 6.68
N ASN A 62 5.76 12.90 5.90
CA ASN A 62 6.74 13.80 5.27
C ASN A 62 6.54 13.88 3.74
N PRO A 63 5.93 14.95 3.19
CA PRO A 63 5.70 15.09 1.75
C PRO A 63 6.97 15.07 0.91
N LEU A 64 8.09 15.59 1.41
CA LEU A 64 9.36 15.56 0.69
C LEU A 64 9.89 14.13 0.53
N ASN A 65 9.65 13.29 1.54
CA ASN A 65 9.96 11.87 1.48
C ASN A 65 9.08 11.16 0.42
N TRP A 66 7.78 11.49 0.33
CA TRP A 66 6.90 10.91 -0.68
C TRP A 66 7.37 11.19 -2.11
N ILE A 67 7.81 12.45 -2.34
CA ILE A 67 8.38 12.85 -3.64
C ILE A 67 9.66 12.07 -3.93
N LYS A 68 10.55 11.92 -2.93
CA LYS A 68 11.81 11.17 -3.08
C LYS A 68 11.53 9.71 -3.46
N VAL A 69 10.68 9.02 -2.69
CA VAL A 69 10.33 7.61 -2.93
C VAL A 69 9.62 7.44 -4.28
N GLY A 70 8.68 8.34 -4.60
CA GLY A 70 7.99 8.32 -5.89
C GLY A 70 8.95 8.48 -7.08
N ARG A 71 9.95 9.37 -6.97
CA ARG A 71 10.98 9.55 -8.00
C ARG A 71 11.89 8.33 -8.13
N GLU A 72 12.24 7.69 -7.02
CA GLU A 72 13.01 6.45 -7.02
C GLU A 72 12.25 5.34 -7.79
N LEU A 73 10.97 5.10 -7.46
CA LEU A 73 10.12 4.14 -8.16
C LEU A 73 9.91 4.51 -9.63
N LYS A 74 9.75 5.81 -9.95
CA LYS A 74 9.69 6.28 -11.33
C LYS A 74 10.94 5.91 -12.12
N LYS A 75 12.14 6.05 -11.52
CA LYS A 75 13.42 5.71 -12.14
C LYS A 75 13.63 4.20 -12.26
N LEU A 76 13.18 3.45 -11.25
CA LEU A 76 13.26 1.99 -11.23
C LEU A 76 12.39 1.34 -12.32
N GLN A 77 11.29 1.98 -12.68
CA GLN A 77 10.34 1.52 -13.71
C GLN A 77 9.82 0.08 -13.49
N PRO A 78 9.34 -0.29 -12.31
CA PRO A 78 8.79 -1.61 -12.11
C PRO A 78 7.61 -1.84 -13.06
N ASP A 79 7.41 -3.08 -13.51
CA ASP A 79 6.26 -3.42 -14.34
C ASP A 79 4.96 -3.32 -13.54
N ILE A 80 4.99 -3.81 -12.29
CA ILE A 80 3.85 -3.82 -11.38
C ILE A 80 4.26 -3.24 -10.02
N ILE A 81 3.42 -2.37 -9.49
CA ILE A 81 3.49 -1.89 -8.11
C ILE A 81 2.28 -2.45 -7.38
N VAL A 82 2.51 -3.37 -6.44
CA VAL A 82 1.46 -3.83 -5.52
C VAL A 82 1.47 -2.93 -4.30
N VAL A 83 0.35 -2.29 -4.01
CA VAL A 83 0.18 -1.42 -2.84
C VAL A 83 -0.93 -1.95 -1.95
N ARG A 84 -0.70 -1.93 -0.64
CA ARG A 84 -1.72 -2.29 0.33
C ARG A 84 -2.39 -1.06 0.90
N TYR A 85 -3.72 -1.12 1.09
CA TYR A 85 -4.49 0.00 1.62
C TYR A 85 -5.49 -0.45 2.67
N TRP A 86 -5.38 0.13 3.87
CA TRP A 86 -6.20 -0.26 5.03
C TRP A 86 -6.72 0.94 5.84
N LEU A 87 -6.21 2.16 5.60
CA LEU A 87 -6.58 3.33 6.37
C LEU A 87 -6.48 4.61 5.51
N PRO A 88 -7.53 5.49 5.51
CA PRO A 88 -7.53 6.74 4.74
C PRO A 88 -6.34 7.66 5.02
N PHE A 89 -5.84 7.69 6.25
CA PHE A 89 -4.64 8.45 6.64
C PHE A 89 -3.43 8.19 5.72
N MET A 90 -3.30 7.00 5.16
CA MET A 90 -2.23 6.64 4.22
C MET A 90 -2.44 7.22 2.81
N GLY A 91 -3.65 7.68 2.52
CA GLY A 91 -4.05 8.13 1.18
C GLY A 91 -3.15 9.20 0.58
N PRO A 92 -2.86 10.32 1.28
CA PRO A 92 -1.96 11.37 0.77
C PRO A 92 -0.55 10.87 0.48
N CYS A 93 0.03 10.08 1.37
CA CYS A 93 1.38 9.51 1.23
C CYS A 93 1.45 8.56 0.02
N LEU A 94 0.69 7.47 0.08
CA LEU A 94 0.73 6.43 -0.95
C LEU A 94 0.23 6.98 -2.30
N GLY A 95 -0.84 7.76 -2.30
CA GLY A 95 -1.37 8.37 -3.52
C GLY A 95 -0.38 9.31 -4.23
N THR A 96 0.45 10.04 -3.48
CA THR A 96 1.49 10.91 -4.06
C THR A 96 2.64 10.08 -4.63
N ILE A 97 3.13 9.08 -3.88
CA ILE A 97 4.17 8.17 -4.34
C ILE A 97 3.76 7.50 -5.66
N LEU A 98 2.55 6.94 -5.72
CA LEU A 98 2.03 6.25 -6.89
C LEU A 98 1.87 7.16 -8.11
N ARG A 99 1.38 8.41 -7.92
CA ARG A 99 1.28 9.39 -9.03
C ARG A 99 2.62 9.70 -9.65
N ILE A 100 3.64 9.89 -8.81
CA ILE A 100 4.98 10.19 -9.29
C ILE A 100 5.60 8.96 -9.96
N ALA A 101 5.46 7.78 -9.37
CA ALA A 101 5.94 6.54 -9.94
C ALA A 101 5.33 6.27 -11.33
N LYS A 102 4.02 6.44 -11.49
CA LYS A 102 3.32 6.24 -12.78
C LYS A 102 3.69 7.22 -13.90
N GLN A 103 4.38 8.31 -13.58
CA GLN A 103 4.92 9.20 -14.64
C GLN A 103 5.98 8.53 -15.52
N ASN A 104 6.44 7.33 -15.19
CA ASN A 104 7.28 6.52 -16.09
C ASN A 104 6.53 5.97 -17.31
N GLY A 105 5.19 6.02 -17.32
CA GLY A 105 4.35 5.54 -18.42
C GLY A 105 4.25 4.01 -18.55
N LYS A 106 4.95 3.25 -17.71
CA LYS A 106 5.09 1.79 -17.79
C LYS A 106 4.36 1.05 -16.66
N SER A 107 4.58 1.48 -15.42
CA SER A 107 4.13 0.76 -14.23
C SER A 107 2.60 0.66 -14.13
N LYS A 108 2.12 -0.54 -13.86
CA LYS A 108 0.73 -0.81 -13.43
C LYS A 108 0.65 -0.84 -11.91
N VAL A 109 -0.44 -0.30 -11.37
CA VAL A 109 -0.66 -0.26 -9.92
C VAL A 109 -1.84 -1.15 -9.57
N VAL A 110 -1.59 -2.17 -8.76
CA VAL A 110 -2.59 -3.07 -8.18
C VAL A 110 -2.70 -2.79 -6.68
N CYS A 111 -3.89 -2.52 -6.20
CA CYS A 111 -4.13 -2.29 -4.78
C CYS A 111 -4.78 -3.51 -4.14
N ILE A 112 -4.17 -4.03 -3.08
CA ILE A 112 -4.83 -4.95 -2.16
C ILE A 112 -5.53 -4.11 -1.10
N ALA A 113 -6.86 -4.09 -1.14
CA ALA A 113 -7.70 -3.31 -0.25
C ALA A 113 -8.20 -4.17 0.91
N ASP A 114 -7.68 -3.88 2.11
CA ASP A 114 -8.14 -4.51 3.35
C ASP A 114 -9.34 -3.77 3.94
N ASN A 115 -9.38 -2.43 3.75
CA ASN A 115 -10.48 -1.57 4.14
C ASN A 115 -10.47 -0.29 3.29
N ILE A 116 -11.64 0.15 2.84
CA ILE A 116 -11.79 1.37 2.01
C ILE A 116 -12.54 2.47 2.76
N ILE A 117 -13.61 2.10 3.47
CA ILE A 117 -14.39 3.01 4.29
C ILE A 117 -14.21 2.62 5.75
N PRO A 118 -13.57 3.43 6.58
CA PRO A 118 -13.41 3.11 8.00
C PRO A 118 -14.76 3.09 8.71
N HIS A 119 -14.90 2.21 9.71
CA HIS A 119 -16.09 2.15 10.56
C HIS A 119 -16.31 3.46 11.31
N GLU A 120 -15.23 4.09 11.78
CA GLU A 120 -15.24 5.42 12.38
C GLU A 120 -14.81 6.45 11.33
N LYS A 121 -15.76 7.23 10.85
CA LYS A 121 -15.49 8.29 9.86
C LYS A 121 -14.85 9.51 10.54
N ARG A 122 -13.71 9.93 10.00
CA ARG A 122 -13.00 11.15 10.41
C ARG A 122 -13.08 12.20 9.31
N PHE A 123 -12.89 13.46 9.70
CA PHE A 123 -12.78 14.54 8.73
C PHE A 123 -11.62 14.29 7.77
N GLY A 124 -11.90 14.36 6.46
CA GLY A 124 -10.89 14.16 5.42
C GLY A 124 -10.79 12.73 4.86
N ASP A 125 -11.32 11.71 5.54
CA ASP A 125 -11.19 10.31 5.11
C ASP A 125 -11.65 10.08 3.66
N LYS A 126 -12.81 10.62 3.30
CA LYS A 126 -13.35 10.51 1.92
C LYS A 126 -12.40 11.16 0.89
N SER A 127 -11.87 12.32 1.20
CA SER A 127 -10.94 13.04 0.31
C SER A 127 -9.61 12.30 0.17
N PHE A 128 -9.08 11.76 1.24
CA PHE A 128 -7.83 11.01 1.26
C PHE A 128 -7.96 9.69 0.48
N THR A 129 -9.04 8.96 0.71
CA THR A 129 -9.35 7.75 -0.06
C THR A 129 -9.56 8.06 -1.54
N SER A 130 -10.35 9.09 -1.87
CA SER A 130 -10.57 9.53 -3.25
C SER A 130 -9.26 9.96 -3.94
N TYR A 131 -8.36 10.58 -3.19
CA TYR A 131 -7.03 10.93 -3.69
C TYR A 131 -6.21 9.69 -3.98
N PHE A 132 -6.21 8.69 -3.10
CA PHE A 132 -5.46 7.45 -3.24
C PHE A 132 -5.92 6.59 -4.40
N VAL A 133 -7.22 6.36 -4.55
CA VAL A 133 -7.75 5.40 -5.53
C VAL A 133 -7.54 5.81 -6.99
N LYS A 134 -7.32 7.11 -7.26
CA LYS A 134 -7.16 7.64 -8.63
C LYS A 134 -6.00 7.01 -9.42
N PRO A 135 -4.75 6.93 -8.89
CA PRO A 135 -3.62 6.35 -9.61
C PRO A 135 -3.64 4.82 -9.69
N VAL A 136 -4.50 4.15 -8.93
CA VAL A 136 -4.61 2.68 -8.94
C VAL A 136 -5.30 2.21 -10.22
N ASP A 137 -4.78 1.17 -10.86
CA ASP A 137 -5.34 0.59 -12.07
C ASP A 137 -6.37 -0.50 -11.75
N GLU A 138 -6.03 -1.40 -10.83
CA GLU A 138 -6.87 -2.55 -10.45
C GLU A 138 -6.87 -2.74 -8.93
N PHE A 139 -7.95 -3.34 -8.42
CA PHE A 139 -8.12 -3.63 -7.00
C PHE A 139 -8.35 -5.11 -6.75
N ILE A 140 -7.76 -5.61 -5.67
CA ILE A 140 -8.06 -6.90 -5.06
C ILE A 140 -8.69 -6.60 -3.70
N CYS A 141 -9.93 -7.02 -3.50
CA CYS A 141 -10.67 -6.82 -2.25
C CYS A 141 -10.75 -8.14 -1.48
N MET A 142 -10.45 -8.11 -0.18
CA MET A 142 -10.40 -9.31 0.66
C MET A 142 -11.77 -9.72 1.21
N SER A 143 -12.84 -8.95 0.92
CA SER A 143 -14.22 -9.26 1.31
C SER A 143 -15.23 -8.61 0.39
N GLU A 144 -16.48 -9.11 0.42
CA GLU A 144 -17.61 -8.52 -0.32
C GLU A 144 -17.92 -7.10 0.16
N SER A 145 -17.83 -6.83 1.45
CA SER A 145 -18.08 -5.50 2.00
C SER A 145 -17.09 -4.47 1.48
N VAL A 146 -15.79 -4.81 1.45
CA VAL A 146 -14.75 -3.94 0.89
C VAL A 146 -14.95 -3.70 -0.60
N LEU A 147 -15.36 -4.72 -1.35
CA LEU A 147 -15.67 -4.59 -2.77
C LEU A 147 -16.87 -3.66 -3.00
N ALA A 148 -17.95 -3.82 -2.21
CA ALA A 148 -19.13 -2.97 -2.26
C ALA A 148 -18.77 -1.51 -1.95
N ASP A 149 -18.02 -1.27 -0.86
CA ASP A 149 -17.54 0.06 -0.47
C ASP A 149 -16.69 0.70 -1.57
N LEU A 150 -15.77 -0.04 -2.16
CA LEU A 150 -14.93 0.43 -3.26
C LEU A 150 -15.78 0.88 -4.46
N LYS A 151 -16.80 0.11 -4.83
CA LYS A 151 -17.69 0.42 -5.95
C LYS A 151 -18.50 1.69 -5.75
N THR A 152 -18.73 2.12 -4.51
CA THR A 152 -19.36 3.42 -4.24
C THR A 152 -18.46 4.61 -4.56
N ILE A 153 -17.13 4.40 -4.53
CA ILE A 153 -16.13 5.47 -4.73
C ILE A 153 -15.61 5.47 -6.16
N VAL A 154 -15.32 4.29 -6.71
CA VAL A 154 -14.76 4.12 -8.07
C VAL A 154 -15.49 3.01 -8.85
N PRO A 155 -16.74 3.22 -9.24
CA PRO A 155 -17.59 2.18 -9.84
C PRO A 155 -17.02 1.59 -11.15
N THR A 156 -16.24 2.36 -11.87
CA THR A 156 -15.68 1.97 -13.19
C THR A 156 -14.33 1.25 -13.10
N LYS A 157 -13.68 1.27 -11.94
CA LYS A 157 -12.39 0.59 -11.76
C LYS A 157 -12.58 -0.93 -11.69
N ARG A 158 -11.63 -1.65 -12.31
CA ARG A 158 -11.57 -3.11 -12.19
C ARG A 158 -11.28 -3.50 -10.75
N ALA A 159 -12.10 -4.37 -10.21
CA ALA A 159 -11.95 -4.88 -8.86
C ALA A 159 -12.38 -6.34 -8.81
N THR A 160 -11.57 -7.17 -8.16
CA THR A 160 -11.81 -8.60 -8.00
C THR A 160 -11.82 -8.92 -6.50
N LYS A 161 -12.80 -9.70 -6.06
CA LYS A 161 -12.80 -10.26 -4.71
C LYS A 161 -11.92 -11.50 -4.69
N VAL A 162 -11.05 -11.60 -3.70
CA VAL A 162 -10.25 -12.78 -3.38
C VAL A 162 -10.39 -13.04 -1.89
N ASP A 163 -10.68 -14.28 -1.50
CA ASP A 163 -10.78 -14.62 -0.10
C ASP A 163 -9.42 -14.50 0.59
N HIS A 164 -9.43 -14.03 1.83
CA HIS A 164 -8.20 -13.90 2.61
C HIS A 164 -7.56 -15.29 2.77
N PRO A 165 -6.29 -15.48 2.40
CA PRO A 165 -5.62 -16.75 2.64
C PRO A 165 -5.55 -17.01 4.15
N LEU A 166 -5.96 -18.19 4.56
CA LEU A 166 -5.93 -18.66 5.95
C LEU A 166 -4.50 -18.86 6.44
#